data_47e795cfda6a6ae1cc7af9eeccf3b9c3
#
_entry.id   47e795cfda6a6ae1cc7af9eeccf3b9c3
#
_cell.length_a   1.000
_cell.length_b   1.000
_cell.length_c   1.000
_cell.angle_alpha   90.00
_cell.angle_beta   90.00
_cell.angle_gamma   90.00
#
_symmetry.space_group_name_H-M   'P 1'
#
loop_
_entity.id
_entity.type
_entity.pdbx_description
1 polymer ?
#
loop_
_entity_poly.entity_id
_entity_poly.type
_entity_poly.pdbx_seq_one_letter_code
_entity_poly.pdbx_strand_id
1 'polypeptide(L)'
;PFWKCFCYRQTWSFIVGKFFTDGVWWFYLFWAPAYFSDQYGYESSSGMGIALIITLYAIVTVLSIFGGYLPRLFVDKKGMNPYAGRMLAMLIFAFLPLPALFAQGAGAISVWWPAIIIGLAGAGHQAWSANLFSTIGDMFPKGAIATITGIGGMAGGVGSFLINKGAGALFTHSENLGAAFRFMGFEGK
;
A
#
# COMPACT_ATOMS: atom_id res chain seq x y z
N PRO A 1 -17.93 -15.56 20.27
CA PRO A 1 -16.99 -16.64 19.94
C PRO A 1 -16.35 -16.39 18.59
N PHE A 2 -15.05 -16.67 18.49
CA PHE A 2 -14.21 -16.45 17.30
C PHE A 2 -14.87 -16.96 15.99
N TRP A 3 -15.38 -18.18 16.00
CA TRP A 3 -15.99 -18.78 14.81
C TRP A 3 -17.24 -18.07 14.30
N LYS A 4 -17.98 -17.36 15.16
CA LYS A 4 -19.15 -16.58 14.74
C LYS A 4 -18.76 -15.38 13.84
N CYS A 5 -17.53 -14.90 13.94
CA CYS A 5 -17.04 -13.82 13.06
C CYS A 5 -17.03 -14.21 11.58
N PHE A 6 -16.87 -15.50 11.27
CA PHE A 6 -16.90 -16.02 9.89
C PHE A 6 -18.31 -16.16 9.31
N CYS A 7 -19.35 -16.02 10.12
CA CYS A 7 -20.74 -16.03 9.65
C CYS A 7 -21.15 -14.68 9.00
N TYR A 8 -20.38 -13.62 9.23
CA TYR A 8 -20.66 -12.34 8.60
C TYR A 8 -20.06 -12.29 7.18
N ARG A 9 -20.89 -12.00 6.18
CA ARG A 9 -20.42 -11.83 4.80
C ARG A 9 -19.35 -10.75 4.66
N GLN A 10 -19.45 -9.70 5.45
CA GLN A 10 -18.52 -8.57 5.49
C GLN A 10 -17.12 -8.99 5.96
N THR A 11 -17.02 -9.99 6.83
CA THR A 11 -15.72 -10.54 7.26
C THR A 11 -14.95 -11.11 6.09
N TRP A 12 -15.61 -11.85 5.21
CA TRP A 12 -14.96 -12.42 4.02
C TRP A 12 -14.52 -11.35 3.04
N SER A 13 -15.34 -10.31 2.82
CA SER A 13 -14.94 -9.16 2.00
C SER A 13 -13.71 -8.46 2.57
N PHE A 14 -13.64 -8.33 3.90
CA PHE A 14 -12.49 -7.76 4.59
C PHE A 14 -11.24 -8.65 4.48
N ILE A 15 -11.38 -9.97 4.68
CA ILE A 15 -10.30 -10.95 4.51
C ILE A 15 -9.69 -10.84 3.10
N VAL A 16 -10.54 -10.89 2.07
CA VAL A 16 -10.10 -10.81 0.67
C VAL A 16 -9.44 -9.46 0.38
N GLY A 17 -10.05 -8.37 0.84
CA GLY A 17 -9.48 -7.03 0.68
C GLY A 17 -8.08 -6.93 1.30
N LYS A 18 -7.92 -7.35 2.55
CA LYS A 18 -6.62 -7.31 3.25
C LYS A 18 -5.59 -8.24 2.62
N PHE A 19 -5.99 -9.44 2.21
CA PHE A 19 -5.10 -10.41 1.58
C PHE A 19 -4.42 -9.83 0.33
N PHE A 20 -5.18 -9.16 -0.54
CA PHE A 20 -4.62 -8.61 -1.77
C PHE A 20 -3.92 -7.26 -1.58
N THR A 21 -4.41 -6.41 -0.69
CA THR A 21 -3.90 -5.04 -0.58
C THR A 21 -2.66 -4.92 0.29
N ASP A 22 -2.55 -5.67 1.39
CA ASP A 22 -1.39 -5.56 2.29
C ASP A 22 -0.09 -5.98 1.62
N GLY A 23 -0.16 -6.92 0.67
CA GLY A 23 1.00 -7.32 -0.12
C GLY A 23 1.65 -6.16 -0.88
N VAL A 24 0.87 -5.19 -1.35
CA VAL A 24 1.37 -4.00 -2.05
C VAL A 24 2.25 -3.16 -1.13
N TRP A 25 1.80 -2.92 0.11
CA TRP A 25 2.57 -2.15 1.09
C TRP A 25 3.88 -2.84 1.45
N TRP A 26 3.81 -4.11 1.80
CA TRP A 26 4.98 -4.89 2.17
C TRP A 26 5.96 -5.07 1.01
N PHE A 27 5.45 -5.13 -0.23
CA PHE A 27 6.28 -5.10 -1.42
C PHE A 27 7.09 -3.79 -1.49
N TYR A 28 6.44 -2.63 -1.42
CA TYR A 28 7.17 -1.35 -1.42
C TYR A 28 8.16 -1.23 -0.27
N LEU A 29 7.78 -1.69 0.93
CA LEU A 29 8.62 -1.61 2.12
C LEU A 29 9.94 -2.38 1.95
N PHE A 30 9.87 -3.59 1.41
CA PHE A 30 11.05 -4.44 1.28
C PHE A 30 11.84 -4.20 -0.01
N TRP A 31 11.17 -3.90 -1.12
CA TRP A 31 11.82 -3.85 -2.43
C TRP A 31 12.19 -2.45 -2.88
N ALA A 32 11.64 -1.35 -2.32
CA ALA A 32 12.05 -0.01 -2.70
C ALA A 32 13.55 0.28 -2.40
N PRO A 33 14.12 -0.12 -1.24
CA PRO A 33 15.56 0.03 -1.03
C PRO A 33 16.41 -0.76 -2.03
N ALA A 34 16.00 -2.00 -2.34
CA ALA A 34 16.67 -2.82 -3.34
C ALA A 34 16.60 -2.20 -4.74
N TYR A 35 15.45 -1.64 -5.09
CA TYR A 35 15.25 -0.91 -6.35
C TYR A 35 16.23 0.27 -6.50
N PHE A 36 16.39 1.10 -5.48
CA PHE A 36 17.34 2.22 -5.54
C PHE A 36 18.79 1.76 -5.64
N SER A 37 19.14 0.67 -4.96
CA SER A 37 20.47 0.08 -5.05
C SER A 37 20.75 -0.49 -6.43
N ASP A 38 19.84 -1.27 -6.97
CA ASP A 38 20.00 -1.97 -8.26
C ASP A 38 19.95 -1.02 -9.46
N GLN A 39 18.98 -0.12 -9.49
CA GLN A 39 18.76 0.74 -10.66
C GLN A 39 19.65 1.98 -10.69
N TYR A 40 20.08 2.48 -9.53
CA TYR A 40 20.82 3.75 -9.43
C TYR A 40 22.16 3.63 -8.68
N GLY A 41 22.49 2.46 -8.14
CA GLY A 41 23.73 2.25 -7.37
C GLY A 41 23.73 2.92 -5.99
N TYR A 42 22.57 3.35 -5.48
CA TYR A 42 22.46 3.98 -4.16
C TYR A 42 22.13 2.94 -3.08
N GLU A 43 23.15 2.36 -2.49
CA GLU A 43 22.96 1.44 -1.36
C GLU A 43 22.23 2.11 -0.19
N SER A 44 21.45 1.31 0.55
CA SER A 44 20.68 1.78 1.71
C SER A 44 21.54 2.36 2.83
N SER A 45 22.83 2.05 2.84
CA SER A 45 23.84 2.61 3.76
C SER A 45 24.48 3.90 3.28
N SER A 46 24.35 4.24 1.99
CA SER A 46 24.89 5.46 1.42
C SER A 46 24.07 6.70 1.81
N GLY A 47 24.71 7.86 1.87
CA GLY A 47 24.00 9.11 2.21
C GLY A 47 22.82 9.42 1.28
N MET A 48 22.96 9.16 -0.03
CA MET A 48 21.88 9.35 -1.01
C MET A 48 20.79 8.28 -0.84
N GLY A 49 21.16 7.02 -0.65
CA GLY A 49 20.20 5.92 -0.40
C GLY A 49 19.34 6.20 0.84
N ILE A 50 19.98 6.62 1.93
CA ILE A 50 19.30 7.03 3.17
C ILE A 50 18.32 8.18 2.88
N ALA A 51 18.76 9.22 2.15
CA ALA A 51 17.93 10.38 1.84
C ALA A 51 16.70 10.01 1.00
N LEU A 52 16.84 9.13 0.00
CA LEU A 52 15.74 8.63 -0.82
C LEU A 52 14.73 7.83 0.01
N ILE A 53 15.22 6.93 0.87
CA ILE A 53 14.39 6.09 1.74
C ILE A 53 13.64 6.97 2.76
N ILE A 54 14.32 7.92 3.40
CA ILE A 54 13.69 8.87 4.33
C ILE A 54 12.62 9.68 3.61
N THR A 55 12.91 10.20 2.43
CA THR A 55 11.95 11.00 1.65
C THR A 55 10.71 10.18 1.31
N LEU A 56 10.89 8.94 0.83
CA LEU A 56 9.79 8.03 0.52
C LEU A 56 8.89 7.82 1.74
N TYR A 57 9.46 7.41 2.88
CA TYR A 57 8.67 7.11 4.08
C TYR A 57 8.12 8.38 4.76
N ALA A 58 8.77 9.52 4.65
CA ALA A 58 8.22 10.79 5.11
C ALA A 58 6.96 11.15 4.32
N ILE A 59 6.98 11.00 3.00
CA ILE A 59 5.80 11.20 2.14
C ILE A 59 4.68 10.25 2.55
N VAL A 60 4.97 8.95 2.70
CA VAL A 60 3.99 7.97 3.17
C VAL A 60 3.36 8.39 4.48
N THR A 61 4.17 8.73 5.48
CA THR A 61 3.72 9.08 6.83
C THR A 61 2.87 10.34 6.80
N VAL A 62 3.36 11.42 6.21
CA VAL A 62 2.66 12.71 6.22
C VAL A 62 1.34 12.63 5.45
N LEU A 63 1.37 12.09 4.23
CA LEU A 63 0.16 12.05 3.39
C LEU A 63 -0.88 11.05 3.89
N SER A 64 -0.48 9.93 4.51
CA SER A 64 -1.43 8.98 5.07
C SER A 64 -2.24 9.55 6.24
N ILE A 65 -1.64 10.47 7.03
CA ILE A 65 -2.37 11.18 8.09
C ILE A 65 -3.52 12.00 7.50
N PHE A 66 -3.28 12.70 6.40
CA PHE A 66 -4.33 13.46 5.69
C PHE A 66 -5.39 12.56 5.06
N GLY A 67 -5.10 11.29 4.81
CA GLY A 67 -6.03 10.30 4.30
C GLY A 67 -7.28 10.11 5.17
N GLY A 68 -7.15 10.26 6.49
CA GLY A 68 -8.28 10.24 7.42
C GLY A 68 -9.20 11.48 7.32
N TYR A 69 -8.69 12.58 6.79
CA TYR A 69 -9.47 13.83 6.64
C TYR A 69 -10.40 13.81 5.43
N LEU A 70 -10.04 13.11 4.36
CA LEU A 70 -10.79 13.15 3.10
C LEU A 70 -12.26 12.69 3.24
N PRO A 71 -12.59 11.58 3.94
CA PRO A 71 -13.98 11.21 4.18
C PRO A 71 -14.76 12.29 4.93
N ARG A 72 -14.13 12.90 5.95
CA ARG A 72 -14.74 13.97 6.72
C ARG A 72 -15.08 15.19 5.86
N LEU A 73 -14.20 15.57 4.94
CA LEU A 73 -14.48 16.67 4.00
C LEU A 73 -15.71 16.40 3.14
N PHE A 74 -15.94 15.16 2.72
CA PHE A 74 -17.12 14.79 1.94
C PHE A 74 -18.41 14.86 2.78
N VAL A 75 -18.34 14.47 4.04
CA VAL A 75 -19.47 14.57 4.95
C VAL A 75 -19.77 16.03 5.27
N ASP A 76 -18.78 16.78 5.74
CA ASP A 76 -18.97 18.14 6.28
C ASP A 76 -19.30 19.15 5.16
N LYS A 77 -18.64 19.06 3.99
CA LYS A 77 -18.80 20.05 2.91
C LYS A 77 -19.83 19.66 1.86
N LYS A 78 -20.05 18.36 1.63
CA LYS A 78 -20.97 17.87 0.59
C LYS A 78 -22.22 17.21 1.17
N GLY A 79 -22.38 17.16 2.48
CA GLY A 79 -23.52 16.52 3.13
C GLY A 79 -23.66 15.02 2.83
N MET A 80 -22.56 14.35 2.45
CA MET A 80 -22.59 12.93 2.12
C MET A 80 -22.84 12.08 3.37
N ASN A 81 -23.49 10.94 3.19
CA ASN A 81 -23.54 9.91 4.23
C ASN A 81 -22.11 9.48 4.59
N PRO A 82 -21.76 9.31 5.88
CA PRO A 82 -20.41 8.93 6.32
C PRO A 82 -19.84 7.70 5.62
N TYR A 83 -20.68 6.68 5.41
CA TYR A 83 -20.27 5.48 4.66
C TYR A 83 -19.90 5.80 3.20
N ALA A 84 -20.78 6.55 2.51
CA ALA A 84 -20.55 6.93 1.12
C ALA A 84 -19.30 7.82 0.96
N GLY A 85 -19.10 8.77 1.88
CA GLY A 85 -17.91 9.63 1.90
C GLY A 85 -16.62 8.82 2.09
N ARG A 86 -16.65 7.78 2.94
CA ARG A 86 -15.52 6.89 3.16
C ARG A 86 -15.24 6.01 1.93
N MET A 87 -16.26 5.44 1.32
CA MET A 87 -16.10 4.63 0.10
C MET A 87 -15.53 5.45 -1.04
N LEU A 88 -15.99 6.71 -1.21
CA LEU A 88 -15.45 7.62 -2.22
C LEU A 88 -13.97 7.97 -1.95
N ALA A 89 -13.61 8.22 -0.70
CA ALA A 89 -12.22 8.47 -0.31
C ALA A 89 -11.33 7.24 -0.59
N MET A 90 -11.80 6.05 -0.23
CA MET A 90 -11.07 4.80 -0.52
C MET A 90 -10.91 4.57 -2.02
N LEU A 91 -11.91 4.90 -2.83
CA LEU A 91 -11.79 4.83 -4.29
C LEU A 91 -10.70 5.78 -4.81
N ILE A 92 -10.65 7.01 -4.32
CA ILE A 92 -9.60 7.98 -4.69
C ILE A 92 -8.22 7.46 -4.30
N PHE A 93 -8.07 6.93 -3.07
CA PHE A 93 -6.79 6.39 -2.61
C PHE A 93 -6.35 5.16 -3.41
N ALA A 94 -7.29 4.35 -3.92
CA ALA A 94 -6.99 3.19 -4.76
C ALA A 94 -6.33 3.57 -6.10
N PHE A 95 -6.51 4.80 -6.58
CA PHE A 95 -5.86 5.30 -7.80
C PHE A 95 -4.45 5.86 -7.55
N LEU A 96 -4.07 6.20 -6.32
CA LEU A 96 -2.76 6.77 -6.01
C LEU A 96 -1.57 5.85 -6.31
N PRO A 97 -1.66 4.52 -6.27
CA PRO A 97 -0.59 3.63 -6.70
C PRO A 97 -0.36 3.58 -8.21
N LEU A 98 -1.33 3.97 -9.05
CA LEU A 98 -1.20 3.88 -10.52
C LEU A 98 0.00 4.66 -11.10
N PRO A 99 0.35 5.88 -10.63
CA PRO A 99 1.54 6.57 -11.09
C PRO A 99 2.85 5.80 -10.89
N ALA A 100 2.89 4.79 -10.00
CA ALA A 100 4.07 3.96 -9.81
C ALA A 100 4.49 3.21 -11.08
N LEU A 101 3.57 2.97 -12.01
CA LEU A 101 3.85 2.39 -13.32
C LEU A 101 4.82 3.25 -14.15
N PHE A 102 4.88 4.55 -13.88
CA PHE A 102 5.74 5.51 -14.58
C PHE A 102 7.00 5.87 -13.77
N ALA A 103 7.19 5.29 -12.59
CA ALA A 103 8.29 5.63 -11.69
C ALA A 103 9.65 5.44 -12.36
N GLN A 104 9.84 4.34 -13.12
CA GLN A 104 11.08 4.05 -13.82
C GLN A 104 11.37 5.08 -14.92
N GLY A 105 10.39 5.41 -15.75
CA GLY A 105 10.54 6.44 -16.80
C GLY A 105 10.85 7.82 -16.21
N ALA A 106 10.18 8.20 -15.11
CA ALA A 106 10.44 9.42 -14.38
C ALA A 106 11.85 9.45 -13.75
N GLY A 107 12.37 8.29 -13.38
CA GLY A 107 13.71 8.11 -12.85
C GLY A 107 14.84 8.46 -13.82
N ALA A 108 14.57 8.43 -15.14
CA ALA A 108 15.49 8.89 -16.16
C ALA A 108 15.74 10.42 -16.06
N ILE A 109 14.80 11.19 -15.52
CA ILE A 109 14.93 12.63 -15.28
C ILE A 109 15.66 12.89 -13.97
N SER A 110 15.25 12.24 -12.90
CA SER A 110 15.88 12.33 -11.58
C SER A 110 15.44 11.17 -10.68
N VAL A 111 16.38 10.63 -9.90
CA VAL A 111 16.13 9.56 -8.93
C VAL A 111 15.11 9.94 -7.84
N TRP A 112 14.88 11.22 -7.62
CA TRP A 112 13.89 11.72 -6.66
C TRP A 112 12.46 11.43 -7.09
N TRP A 113 12.19 11.38 -8.40
CA TRP A 113 10.84 11.09 -8.91
C TRP A 113 10.34 9.69 -8.51
N PRO A 114 11.09 8.60 -8.70
CA PRO A 114 10.70 7.30 -8.16
C PRO A 114 10.43 7.32 -6.67
N ALA A 115 11.27 7.98 -5.86
CA ALA A 115 11.06 8.08 -4.42
C ALA A 115 9.74 8.79 -4.07
N ILE A 116 9.42 9.88 -4.76
CA ILE A 116 8.16 10.63 -4.57
C ILE A 116 6.96 9.80 -5.04
N ILE A 117 7.04 9.19 -6.22
CA ILE A 117 5.93 8.43 -6.82
C ILE A 117 5.62 7.17 -5.99
N ILE A 118 6.63 6.41 -5.59
CA ILE A 118 6.46 5.23 -4.73
C ILE A 118 5.98 5.66 -3.34
N GLY A 119 6.49 6.77 -2.81
CA GLY A 119 6.01 7.35 -1.56
C GLY A 119 4.53 7.74 -1.63
N LEU A 120 4.07 8.34 -2.73
CA LEU A 120 2.66 8.66 -2.96
C LEU A 120 1.80 7.40 -3.06
N ALA A 121 2.29 6.37 -3.76
CA ALA A 121 1.61 5.08 -3.86
C ALA A 121 1.44 4.42 -2.48
N GLY A 122 2.50 4.41 -1.67
CA GLY A 122 2.47 3.91 -0.30
C GLY A 122 1.53 4.72 0.60
N ALA A 123 1.51 6.05 0.46
CA ALA A 123 0.59 6.93 1.19
C ALA A 123 -0.87 6.62 0.85
N GLY A 124 -1.18 6.41 -0.43
CA GLY A 124 -2.51 6.03 -0.89
C GLY A 124 -2.96 4.70 -0.28
N HIS A 125 -2.08 3.70 -0.29
CA HIS A 125 -2.36 2.42 0.36
C HIS A 125 -2.62 2.56 1.86
N GLN A 126 -1.78 3.29 2.59
CA GLN A 126 -1.94 3.48 4.04
C GLN A 126 -3.22 4.25 4.38
N ALA A 127 -3.54 5.31 3.63
CA ALA A 127 -4.79 6.04 3.77
C ALA A 127 -6.01 5.16 3.48
N TRP A 128 -5.94 4.32 2.44
CA TRP A 128 -6.98 3.34 2.11
C TRP A 128 -7.16 2.32 3.26
N SER A 129 -6.07 1.74 3.74
CA SER A 129 -6.06 0.75 4.82
C SER A 129 -6.65 1.32 6.12
N ALA A 130 -6.28 2.55 6.51
CA ALA A 130 -6.83 3.21 7.69
C ALA A 130 -8.35 3.39 7.60
N ASN A 131 -8.87 3.76 6.42
CA ASN A 131 -10.31 3.86 6.18
C ASN A 131 -11.01 2.50 6.22
N LEU A 132 -10.36 1.46 5.70
CA LEU A 132 -10.88 0.09 5.78
C LEU A 132 -11.03 -0.37 7.24
N PHE A 133 -10.02 -0.15 8.09
CA PHE A 133 -10.12 -0.46 9.52
C PHE A 133 -11.23 0.33 10.22
N SER A 134 -11.39 1.60 9.88
CA SER A 134 -12.49 2.42 10.42
C SER A 134 -13.86 1.86 10.02
N THR A 135 -13.99 1.33 8.82
CA THR A 135 -15.24 0.72 8.32
C THR A 135 -15.64 -0.51 9.15
N ILE A 136 -14.68 -1.28 9.69
CA ILE A 136 -14.98 -2.39 10.59
C ILE A 136 -15.71 -1.90 11.84
N GLY A 137 -15.26 -0.78 12.41
CA GLY A 137 -15.91 -0.16 13.57
C GLY A 137 -17.37 0.22 13.33
N ASP A 138 -17.71 0.55 12.08
CA ASP A 138 -19.08 0.94 11.70
C ASP A 138 -19.97 -0.28 11.40
N MET A 139 -19.40 -1.37 10.92
CA MET A 139 -20.16 -2.53 10.42
C MET A 139 -20.38 -3.63 11.45
N PHE A 140 -19.53 -3.73 12.47
CA PHE A 140 -19.52 -4.87 13.38
C PHE A 140 -19.82 -4.48 14.83
N PRO A 141 -20.42 -5.40 15.62
CA PRO A 141 -20.61 -5.19 17.05
C PRO A 141 -19.25 -4.97 17.76
N LYS A 142 -19.23 -4.06 18.75
CA LYS A 142 -18.00 -3.69 19.47
C LYS A 142 -17.17 -4.89 19.96
N GLY A 143 -17.83 -5.95 20.45
CA GLY A 143 -17.16 -7.16 20.92
C GLY A 143 -16.52 -8.04 19.82
N ALA A 144 -16.82 -7.79 18.53
CA ALA A 144 -16.27 -8.54 17.41
C ALA A 144 -15.14 -7.79 16.69
N ILE A 145 -15.04 -6.46 16.88
CA ILE A 145 -14.11 -5.59 16.13
C ILE A 145 -12.66 -6.09 16.21
N ALA A 146 -12.16 -6.32 17.43
CA ALA A 146 -10.77 -6.74 17.64
C ALA A 146 -10.49 -8.10 16.97
N THR A 147 -11.42 -9.05 17.08
CA THR A 147 -11.29 -10.38 16.47
C THR A 147 -11.28 -10.29 14.95
N ILE A 148 -12.20 -9.52 14.35
CA ILE A 148 -12.27 -9.35 12.88
C ILE A 148 -11.05 -8.60 12.36
N THR A 149 -10.58 -7.58 13.08
CA THR A 149 -9.33 -6.88 12.76
C THR A 149 -8.14 -7.84 12.75
N GLY A 150 -8.04 -8.72 13.76
CA GLY A 150 -6.99 -9.75 13.84
C GLY A 150 -7.07 -10.76 12.68
N ILE A 151 -8.27 -11.23 12.32
CA ILE A 151 -8.48 -12.14 11.18
C ILE A 151 -8.00 -11.49 9.88
N GLY A 152 -8.39 -10.23 9.63
CA GLY A 152 -7.92 -9.51 8.45
C GLY A 152 -6.43 -9.25 8.44
N GLY A 153 -5.84 -8.94 9.61
CA GLY A 153 -4.39 -8.80 9.75
C GLY A 153 -3.63 -10.09 9.42
N MET A 154 -4.13 -11.24 9.87
CA MET A 154 -3.57 -12.55 9.49
C MET A 154 -3.68 -12.79 7.98
N ALA A 155 -4.84 -12.52 7.39
CA ALA A 155 -5.04 -12.66 5.95
C ALA A 155 -4.09 -11.77 5.14
N GLY A 156 -3.92 -10.51 5.56
CA GLY A 156 -2.95 -9.57 4.98
C GLY A 156 -1.51 -10.06 5.11
N GLY A 157 -1.13 -10.62 6.26
CA GLY A 157 0.19 -11.22 6.48
C GLY A 157 0.46 -12.39 5.54
N VAL A 158 -0.51 -13.29 5.35
CA VAL A 158 -0.39 -14.41 4.40
C VAL A 158 -0.28 -13.91 2.97
N GLY A 159 -1.12 -12.95 2.56
CA GLY A 159 -1.05 -12.32 1.23
C GLY A 159 0.31 -11.67 0.98
N SER A 160 0.80 -10.92 1.97
CA SER A 160 2.10 -10.26 1.91
C SER A 160 3.26 -11.26 1.78
N PHE A 161 3.22 -12.34 2.55
CA PHE A 161 4.21 -13.41 2.45
C PHE A 161 4.24 -14.02 1.03
N LEU A 162 3.08 -14.34 0.47
CA LEU A 162 2.99 -14.95 -0.86
C LEU A 162 3.47 -14.00 -1.96
N ILE A 163 3.10 -12.71 -1.91
CA ILE A 163 3.55 -11.70 -2.87
C ILE A 163 5.06 -11.50 -2.80
N ASN A 164 5.62 -11.34 -1.60
CA ASN A 164 7.06 -11.13 -1.45
C ASN A 164 7.87 -12.38 -1.81
N LYS A 165 7.38 -13.58 -1.49
CA LYS A 165 8.01 -14.84 -1.92
C LYS A 165 7.96 -14.99 -3.44
N GLY A 166 6.83 -14.66 -4.07
CA GLY A 166 6.69 -14.67 -5.53
C GLY A 166 7.60 -13.67 -6.21
N ALA A 167 7.67 -12.44 -5.70
CA ALA A 167 8.60 -11.41 -6.19
C ALA A 167 10.06 -11.85 -6.07
N GLY A 168 10.47 -12.40 -4.92
CA GLY A 168 11.81 -12.92 -4.73
C GLY A 168 12.15 -14.06 -5.69
N ALA A 169 11.21 -14.97 -5.95
CA ALA A 169 11.39 -16.04 -6.93
C ALA A 169 11.55 -15.48 -8.37
N LEU A 170 10.74 -14.50 -8.73
CA LEU A 170 10.86 -13.82 -10.02
C LEU A 170 12.23 -13.13 -10.17
N PHE A 171 12.72 -12.45 -9.14
CA PHE A 171 14.01 -11.78 -9.15
C PHE A 171 15.17 -12.79 -9.25
N THR A 172 15.07 -13.93 -8.58
CA THR A 172 16.09 -15.00 -8.62
C THR A 172 16.15 -15.68 -9.99
N HIS A 173 15.00 -15.86 -10.65
CA HIS A 173 14.94 -16.50 -11.98
C HIS A 173 15.16 -15.54 -13.14
N SER A 174 15.14 -14.25 -12.90
CA SER A 174 15.44 -13.25 -13.93
C SER A 174 16.93 -12.94 -13.87
N GLU A 175 17.67 -13.26 -14.92
CA GLU A 175 19.10 -12.88 -15.07
C GLU A 175 19.28 -11.35 -15.03
N ASN A 176 18.19 -10.61 -15.00
CA ASN A 176 18.16 -9.15 -14.93
C ASN A 176 16.97 -8.69 -14.07
N LEU A 177 17.24 -8.15 -12.87
CA LEU A 177 16.25 -7.50 -12.02
C LEU A 177 15.40 -6.48 -12.78
N GLY A 178 15.99 -5.78 -13.76
CA GLY A 178 15.28 -4.88 -14.66
C GLY A 178 14.16 -5.55 -15.47
N ALA A 179 14.26 -6.85 -15.79
CA ALA A 179 13.20 -7.56 -16.50
C ALA A 179 11.99 -7.84 -15.59
N ALA A 180 12.24 -8.14 -14.31
CA ALA A 180 11.17 -8.31 -13.33
C ALA A 180 10.48 -6.97 -13.01
N PHE A 181 11.24 -5.89 -12.90
CA PHE A 181 10.68 -4.55 -12.74
C PHE A 181 9.88 -4.11 -13.99
N ARG A 182 10.33 -4.46 -15.21
CA ARG A 182 9.55 -4.24 -16.45
C ARG A 182 8.21 -4.98 -16.44
N PHE A 183 8.22 -6.23 -16.00
CA PHE A 183 6.99 -7.02 -15.90
C PHE A 183 5.97 -6.38 -14.92
N MET A 184 6.46 -5.68 -13.89
CA MET A 184 5.64 -4.93 -12.92
C MET A 184 5.37 -3.48 -13.34
N GLY A 185 5.71 -3.08 -14.56
CA GLY A 185 5.56 -1.71 -15.05
C GLY A 185 6.76 -0.81 -14.78
N PHE A 186 7.89 -1.36 -14.34
CA PHE A 186 9.14 -0.64 -14.18
C PHE A 186 10.07 -1.02 -15.34
N GLU A 187 10.23 -0.13 -16.32
CA GLU A 187 11.20 -0.35 -17.42
C GLU A 187 12.62 -0.12 -16.88
N GLY A 188 13.44 -1.16 -16.85
CA GLY A 188 14.88 -1.07 -16.59
C GLY A 188 15.64 -0.58 -17.83
N LYS A 189 16.75 0.13 -17.61
CA LYS A 189 17.73 0.44 -18.66
C LYS A 189 18.50 -0.80 -19.06
#